data_ebe036a43dacaac195645439675d89c6
#
_entry.id   ebe036a43dacaac195645439675d89c6
#
_cell.length_a   1.000
_cell.length_b   1.000
_cell.length_c   1.000
_cell.angle_alpha   90.00
_cell.angle_beta   90.00
_cell.angle_gamma   90.00
#
_symmetry.space_group_name_H-M   'P 1'
#
loop_
_entity.id
_entity.type
_entity.pdbx_description
1 polymer ?
#
loop_
_entity_poly.entity_id
_entity_poly.type
_entity_poly.pdbx_seq_one_letter_code
_entity_poly.pdbx_strand_id
1 'polypeptide(L)'
;MQLCRFYFPDEEPALSLPKEPRLGQVVGGSVVDLTASGQPAFATLSALLQASVTTPIEALLREVNLAALPAYAWRDLEREPAPGTPHLLPPVDRQEVWAAGVTYAWSREARVREARSKDVYVRVYDAERPELFFKSTAEKVVGPHDWIGLRGDSHWNVPEPELALVLNPAMHIVGTTIANDVSSRDIEGENPLYLPQAKIYRHACALGPVITLAEGLDPQHLAIRLTVRRAAAGQPEAVAFQGETSTAKMHRSLDELAGYLGRYNDFPDGAVLLTGTGIVPGDDFTLQDGDQVLIEIEGIGTLCNPVRQM
;
A
#
# COMPACT_ATOMS: atom_id res chain seq x y z
N MET A 1 -3.62 17.27 2.47
CA MET A 1 -4.91 16.77 1.95
C MET A 1 -4.84 15.25 1.76
N GLN A 2 -5.98 14.53 1.92
CA GLN A 2 -6.02 13.07 1.77
C GLN A 2 -7.12 12.68 0.80
N LEU A 3 -6.82 11.68 -0.04
CA LEU A 3 -7.75 11.08 -1.01
C LEU A 3 -7.94 9.61 -0.67
N CYS A 4 -9.13 9.07 -0.94
CA CYS A 4 -9.39 7.63 -0.85
C CYS A 4 -10.18 7.15 -2.06
N ARG A 5 -10.13 5.85 -2.31
CA ARG A 5 -11.07 5.17 -3.18
C ARG A 5 -12.05 4.40 -2.31
N PHE A 6 -13.30 4.41 -2.71
CA PHE A 6 -14.36 3.75 -1.94
C PHE A 6 -15.47 3.22 -2.84
N TYR A 7 -16.19 2.26 -2.32
CA TYR A 7 -17.45 1.77 -2.88
C TYR A 7 -18.60 2.25 -2.02
N PHE A 8 -19.64 2.77 -2.67
CA PHE A 8 -20.90 3.11 -2.02
C PHE A 8 -22.07 2.67 -2.91
N PRO A 9 -22.98 1.81 -2.43
CA PRO A 9 -24.15 1.39 -3.19
C PRO A 9 -25.11 2.58 -3.33
N ASP A 10 -25.63 2.86 -4.54
CA ASP A 10 -26.71 3.83 -4.70
C ASP A 10 -28.02 3.28 -4.12
N GLU A 11 -28.91 4.15 -3.69
CA GLU A 11 -30.18 3.79 -3.04
C GLU A 11 -31.22 3.13 -3.99
N GLU A 12 -31.06 3.19 -5.32
CA GLU A 12 -31.96 2.55 -6.27
C GLU A 12 -31.40 1.25 -6.86
N PRO A 13 -32.15 0.14 -6.79
CA PRO A 13 -31.80 -1.12 -7.45
C PRO A 13 -32.20 -1.07 -8.93
N ALA A 14 -31.66 -0.17 -9.73
CA ALA A 14 -31.83 -0.20 -11.18
C ALA A 14 -30.77 -1.08 -11.81
N LEU A 15 -31.22 -2.24 -12.30
CA LEU A 15 -30.61 -3.12 -13.32
C LEU A 15 -29.12 -2.91 -13.62
N SER A 16 -28.34 -3.90 -13.13
CA SER A 16 -27.11 -4.42 -13.74
C SER A 16 -26.00 -3.45 -14.08
N LEU A 17 -25.14 -3.14 -13.11
CA LEU A 17 -23.67 -3.13 -13.29
C LEU A 17 -23.08 -3.02 -11.88
N PRO A 18 -21.91 -3.63 -11.58
CA PRO A 18 -21.19 -3.29 -10.35
C PRO A 18 -20.91 -1.80 -10.43
N LYS A 19 -21.44 -1.05 -9.46
CA LYS A 19 -21.29 0.40 -9.42
C LYS A 19 -19.82 0.75 -9.28
N GLU A 20 -19.39 1.70 -10.09
CA GLU A 20 -17.99 2.02 -10.25
C GLU A 20 -17.34 2.50 -8.95
N PRO A 21 -16.10 2.14 -8.67
CA PRO A 21 -15.32 2.72 -7.59
C PRO A 21 -15.32 4.24 -7.68
N ARG A 22 -15.48 4.92 -6.52
CA ARG A 22 -15.50 6.38 -6.42
C ARG A 22 -14.18 6.90 -5.85
N LEU A 23 -13.81 8.10 -6.26
CA LEU A 23 -12.72 8.86 -5.69
C LEU A 23 -13.29 9.89 -4.70
N GLY A 24 -12.72 9.97 -3.51
CA GLY A 24 -13.16 10.89 -2.47
C GLY A 24 -12.01 11.65 -1.83
N GLN A 25 -12.34 12.84 -1.30
CA GLN A 25 -11.47 13.63 -0.45
C GLN A 25 -11.89 13.47 1.01
N VAL A 26 -10.93 13.17 1.89
CA VAL A 26 -11.18 13.08 3.34
C VAL A 26 -11.17 14.49 3.95
N VAL A 27 -12.27 14.87 4.58
CA VAL A 27 -12.46 16.19 5.21
C VAL A 27 -13.20 16.02 6.53
N GLY A 28 -12.59 16.37 7.66
CA GLY A 28 -13.25 16.43 8.97
C GLY A 28 -13.95 15.13 9.41
N GLY A 29 -13.39 13.95 9.09
CA GLY A 29 -13.98 12.65 9.43
C GLY A 29 -15.10 12.20 8.47
N SER A 30 -15.21 12.84 7.32
CA SER A 30 -16.10 12.46 6.22
C SER A 30 -15.31 12.28 4.93
N VAL A 31 -15.85 11.52 3.99
CA VAL A 31 -15.38 11.38 2.62
C VAL A 31 -16.33 12.14 1.69
N VAL A 32 -15.85 13.20 1.05
CA VAL A 32 -16.59 13.96 0.03
C VAL A 32 -16.36 13.30 -1.31
N ASP A 33 -17.43 12.94 -2.01
CA ASP A 33 -17.41 12.22 -3.28
C ASP A 33 -16.99 13.13 -4.44
N LEU A 34 -15.73 13.11 -4.81
CA LEU A 34 -15.19 13.89 -5.93
C LEU A 34 -15.73 13.40 -7.28
N THR A 35 -16.00 12.10 -7.43
CA THR A 35 -16.55 11.52 -8.66
C THR A 35 -17.92 12.12 -8.99
N ALA A 36 -18.73 12.46 -7.97
CA ALA A 36 -20.02 13.12 -8.12
C ALA A 36 -19.91 14.55 -8.69
N SER A 37 -18.73 15.17 -8.75
CA SER A 37 -18.53 16.46 -9.40
C SER A 37 -18.75 16.42 -10.91
N GLY A 38 -18.65 15.23 -11.53
CA GLY A 38 -18.71 15.05 -12.97
C GLY A 38 -17.46 15.58 -13.72
N GLN A 39 -16.46 16.07 -13.01
CA GLN A 39 -15.22 16.55 -13.65
C GLN A 39 -14.38 15.35 -14.12
N PRO A 40 -13.88 15.36 -15.38
CA PRO A 40 -13.14 14.23 -15.94
C PRO A 40 -11.91 13.83 -15.11
N ALA A 41 -11.21 14.78 -14.50
CA ALA A 41 -10.04 14.52 -13.67
C ALA A 41 -10.36 13.67 -12.42
N PHE A 42 -11.60 13.70 -11.92
CA PHE A 42 -12.03 12.96 -10.73
C PHE A 42 -12.85 11.70 -11.05
N ALA A 43 -12.93 11.31 -12.33
CA ALA A 43 -13.67 10.11 -12.73
C ALA A 43 -13.02 8.83 -12.19
N THR A 44 -11.69 8.78 -12.17
CA THR A 44 -10.89 7.62 -11.68
C THR A 44 -9.58 8.13 -11.08
N LEU A 45 -8.85 7.29 -10.34
CA LEU A 45 -7.51 7.64 -9.88
C LEU A 45 -6.54 7.82 -11.05
N SER A 46 -6.61 6.96 -12.08
CA SER A 46 -5.80 7.09 -13.30
C SER A 46 -6.03 8.44 -13.99
N ALA A 47 -7.27 8.88 -14.11
CA ALA A 47 -7.60 10.18 -14.70
C ALA A 47 -7.01 11.35 -13.89
N LEU A 48 -7.06 11.25 -12.56
CA LEU A 48 -6.46 12.25 -11.68
C LEU A 48 -4.93 12.29 -11.81
N LEU A 49 -4.28 11.13 -11.83
CA LEU A 49 -2.82 11.04 -12.02
C LEU A 49 -2.39 11.56 -13.39
N GLN A 50 -3.15 11.30 -14.45
CA GLN A 50 -2.89 11.87 -15.77
C GLN A 50 -3.05 13.40 -15.79
N ALA A 51 -4.11 13.94 -15.18
CA ALA A 51 -4.33 15.38 -15.06
C ALA A 51 -3.20 16.06 -14.24
N SER A 52 -2.64 15.34 -13.26
CA SER A 52 -1.57 15.86 -12.39
C SER A 52 -0.22 16.06 -13.09
N VAL A 53 -0.06 15.57 -14.32
CA VAL A 53 1.15 15.85 -15.13
C VAL A 53 1.29 17.34 -15.45
N THR A 54 0.16 18.02 -15.64
CA THR A 54 0.13 19.44 -16.02
C THR A 54 -0.34 20.37 -14.90
N THR A 55 -1.15 19.86 -13.98
CA THR A 55 -1.78 20.67 -12.93
C THR A 55 -1.68 19.92 -11.59
N PRO A 56 -1.03 20.48 -10.56
CA PRO A 56 -0.95 19.83 -9.26
C PRO A 56 -2.34 19.42 -8.74
N ILE A 57 -2.42 18.24 -8.09
CA ILE A 57 -3.71 17.70 -7.60
C ILE A 57 -4.37 18.68 -6.63
N GLU A 58 -3.60 19.33 -5.79
CA GLU A 58 -4.07 20.33 -4.83
C GLU A 58 -4.74 21.53 -5.52
N ALA A 59 -4.23 21.93 -6.69
CA ALA A 59 -4.84 23.00 -7.48
C ALA A 59 -6.17 22.55 -8.07
N LEU A 60 -6.24 21.32 -8.60
CA LEU A 60 -7.50 20.73 -9.09
C LEU A 60 -8.56 20.65 -7.97
N LEU A 61 -8.15 20.23 -6.77
CA LEU A 61 -9.05 20.12 -5.62
C LEU A 61 -9.58 21.48 -5.12
N ARG A 62 -8.77 22.54 -5.19
CA ARG A 62 -9.21 23.90 -4.79
C ARG A 62 -10.33 24.46 -5.67
N GLU A 63 -10.47 23.99 -6.91
CA GLU A 63 -11.53 24.38 -7.84
C GLU A 63 -12.85 23.65 -7.59
N VAL A 64 -12.87 22.61 -6.74
CA VAL A 64 -14.07 21.83 -6.45
C VAL A 64 -14.88 22.49 -5.33
N ASN A 65 -16.17 22.73 -5.59
CA ASN A 65 -17.12 23.13 -4.54
C ASN A 65 -17.53 21.91 -3.69
N LEU A 66 -16.69 21.55 -2.72
CA LEU A 66 -16.91 20.36 -1.87
C LEU A 66 -18.27 20.40 -1.12
N ALA A 67 -18.77 21.57 -0.78
CA ALA A 67 -20.04 21.71 -0.05
C ALA A 67 -21.28 21.31 -0.88
N ALA A 68 -21.14 21.24 -2.19
CA ALA A 68 -22.21 20.83 -3.10
C ALA A 68 -22.19 19.33 -3.41
N LEU A 69 -21.20 18.57 -2.91
CA LEU A 69 -21.02 17.15 -3.23
C LEU A 69 -21.53 16.25 -2.07
N PRO A 70 -21.96 15.02 -2.39
CA PRO A 70 -22.31 14.03 -1.37
C PRO A 70 -21.11 13.77 -0.44
N ALA A 71 -21.39 13.58 0.84
CA ALA A 71 -20.40 13.26 1.85
C ALA A 71 -20.87 12.08 2.71
N TYR A 72 -19.96 11.16 2.99
CA TYR A 72 -20.20 9.93 3.74
C TYR A 72 -19.31 9.92 4.99
N ALA A 73 -19.84 9.45 6.12
CA ALA A 73 -19.01 9.36 7.32
C ALA A 73 -17.88 8.34 7.13
N TRP A 74 -16.66 8.72 7.46
CA TRP A 74 -15.47 7.85 7.34
C TRP A 74 -15.69 6.48 8.01
N ARG A 75 -16.24 6.47 9.25
CA ARG A 75 -16.53 5.26 10.03
C ARG A 75 -17.45 4.26 9.32
N ASP A 76 -18.29 4.73 8.38
CA ASP A 76 -19.23 3.87 7.66
C ASP A 76 -18.55 3.13 6.50
N LEU A 77 -17.34 3.56 6.13
CA LEU A 77 -16.48 2.95 5.11
C LEU A 77 -15.37 2.06 5.71
N GLU A 78 -15.04 2.22 6.99
CA GLU A 78 -14.01 1.42 7.70
C GLU A 78 -14.56 0.04 8.10
N ARG A 79 -14.76 -0.82 7.11
CA ARG A 79 -15.29 -2.17 7.34
C ARG A 79 -14.80 -3.16 6.29
N GLU A 80 -14.93 -4.44 6.60
CA GLU A 80 -14.63 -5.53 5.67
C GLU A 80 -15.46 -5.38 4.38
N PRO A 81 -14.81 -5.50 3.20
CA PRO A 81 -15.51 -5.46 1.92
C PRO A 81 -16.56 -6.56 1.79
N ALA A 82 -17.79 -6.18 1.47
CA ALA A 82 -18.87 -7.11 1.19
C ALA A 82 -19.77 -6.57 0.07
N PRO A 83 -20.41 -7.44 -0.73
CA PRO A 83 -21.35 -7.03 -1.77
C PRO A 83 -22.48 -6.14 -1.22
N GLY A 84 -22.70 -5.00 -1.86
CA GLY A 84 -23.75 -4.06 -1.46
C GLY A 84 -23.47 -3.26 -0.18
N THR A 85 -22.27 -3.37 0.39
CA THR A 85 -21.89 -2.68 1.63
C THR A 85 -20.87 -1.58 1.33
N PRO A 86 -21.06 -0.33 1.80
CA PRO A 86 -20.05 0.71 1.65
C PRO A 86 -18.72 0.30 2.28
N HIS A 87 -17.59 0.51 1.59
CA HIS A 87 -16.27 0.21 2.13
C HIS A 87 -15.17 0.96 1.39
N LEU A 88 -13.99 1.06 2.01
CA LEU A 88 -12.79 1.58 1.39
C LEU A 88 -12.23 0.57 0.37
N LEU A 89 -11.65 1.09 -0.70
CA LEU A 89 -10.96 0.32 -1.73
C LEU A 89 -9.45 0.61 -1.67
N PRO A 90 -8.60 -0.30 -2.21
CA PRO A 90 -7.17 0.03 -2.33
C PRO A 90 -6.99 1.28 -3.20
N PRO A 91 -6.03 2.17 -2.87
CA PRO A 91 -5.79 3.41 -3.61
C PRO A 91 -5.02 3.16 -4.93
N VAL A 92 -5.51 2.22 -5.71
CA VAL A 92 -5.05 1.88 -7.07
C VAL A 92 -6.25 1.48 -7.93
N ASP A 93 -6.24 1.78 -9.21
CA ASP A 93 -7.27 1.31 -10.18
C ASP A 93 -6.66 0.62 -11.41
N ARG A 94 -5.59 1.15 -11.99
CA ARG A 94 -4.87 0.57 -13.13
C ARG A 94 -3.36 0.58 -12.95
N GLN A 95 -2.87 1.25 -11.91
CA GLN A 95 -1.45 1.39 -11.65
C GLN A 95 -0.82 0.02 -11.41
N GLU A 96 0.33 -0.19 -12.01
CA GLU A 96 1.23 -1.25 -11.60
C GLU A 96 1.79 -0.93 -10.21
N VAL A 97 1.94 -1.95 -9.39
CA VAL A 97 2.58 -1.85 -8.08
C VAL A 97 3.96 -2.49 -8.15
N TRP A 98 4.98 -1.69 -7.89
CA TRP A 98 6.37 -2.10 -7.83
C TRP A 98 6.89 -1.98 -6.40
N ALA A 99 8.00 -2.64 -6.10
CA ALA A 99 8.63 -2.56 -4.79
C ALA A 99 10.15 -2.45 -4.89
N ALA A 100 10.75 -1.82 -3.89
CA ALA A 100 12.18 -1.70 -3.72
C ALA A 100 12.66 -2.61 -2.58
N GLY A 101 13.67 -3.44 -2.83
CA GLY A 101 14.28 -4.28 -1.81
C GLY A 101 15.51 -3.63 -1.17
N VAL A 102 15.84 -4.09 0.05
CA VAL A 102 17.12 -3.80 0.75
C VAL A 102 17.43 -2.30 0.87
N THR A 103 16.43 -1.48 1.16
CA THR A 103 16.56 -0.01 1.26
C THR A 103 16.92 0.47 2.67
N TYR A 104 16.81 -0.38 3.69
CA TYR A 104 17.20 -0.11 5.08
C TYR A 104 18.38 -0.97 5.51
N ALA A 105 19.23 -0.45 6.41
CA ALA A 105 20.34 -1.22 6.96
C ALA A 105 19.86 -2.51 7.67
N TRP A 106 18.76 -2.41 8.41
CA TRP A 106 18.16 -3.55 9.11
C TRP A 106 17.64 -4.63 8.16
N SER A 107 17.00 -4.26 7.06
CA SER A 107 16.54 -5.22 6.04
C SER A 107 17.72 -5.93 5.37
N ARG A 108 18.85 -5.23 5.11
CA ARG A 108 20.09 -5.86 4.63
C ARG A 108 20.59 -6.93 5.61
N GLU A 109 20.65 -6.61 6.91
CA GLU A 109 21.13 -7.55 7.92
C GLU A 109 20.23 -8.79 8.03
N ALA A 110 18.90 -8.61 7.99
CA ALA A 110 17.94 -9.69 7.96
C ALA A 110 18.13 -10.60 6.74
N ARG A 111 18.22 -10.02 5.53
CA ARG A 111 18.44 -10.78 4.28
C ARG A 111 19.77 -11.55 4.29
N VAL A 112 20.83 -10.93 4.79
CA VAL A 112 22.15 -11.61 4.91
C VAL A 112 22.09 -12.79 5.89
N ARG A 113 21.29 -12.69 6.95
CA ARG A 113 21.10 -13.79 7.92
C ARG A 113 20.30 -14.94 7.33
N GLU A 114 19.21 -14.63 6.63
CA GLU A 114 18.18 -15.57 6.15
C GLU A 114 18.57 -16.28 4.83
N ALA A 115 19.28 -15.61 3.92
CA ALA A 115 19.55 -16.12 2.59
C ALA A 115 20.67 -17.14 2.54
N ARG A 116 20.51 -18.16 1.68
CA ARG A 116 21.60 -19.06 1.29
C ARG A 116 22.66 -18.34 0.46
N SER A 117 22.28 -17.31 -0.31
CA SER A 117 23.17 -16.50 -1.17
C SER A 117 23.42 -15.11 -0.58
N LYS A 118 24.09 -15.05 0.57
CA LYS A 118 24.32 -13.83 1.36
C LYS A 118 24.98 -12.67 0.59
N ASP A 119 25.92 -12.97 -0.28
CA ASP A 119 26.72 -11.98 -1.02
C ASP A 119 25.87 -11.08 -1.95
N VAL A 120 24.74 -11.57 -2.45
CA VAL A 120 23.85 -10.82 -3.34
C VAL A 120 23.25 -9.62 -2.59
N TYR A 121 22.74 -9.84 -1.39
CA TYR A 121 22.06 -8.79 -0.60
C TYR A 121 23.05 -7.77 -0.01
N VAL A 122 24.28 -8.18 0.33
CA VAL A 122 25.32 -7.23 0.74
C VAL A 122 25.67 -6.28 -0.40
N ARG A 123 25.81 -6.82 -1.62
CA ARG A 123 26.19 -6.02 -2.78
C ARG A 123 25.11 -5.05 -3.22
N VAL A 124 23.83 -5.43 -3.16
CA VAL A 124 22.73 -4.61 -3.66
C VAL A 124 22.46 -3.37 -2.79
N TYR A 125 22.74 -3.44 -1.48
CA TYR A 125 22.57 -2.31 -0.58
C TYR A 125 23.45 -1.11 -0.98
N ASP A 126 24.73 -1.37 -1.31
CA ASP A 126 25.69 -0.34 -1.69
C ASP A 126 25.84 -0.18 -3.22
N ALA A 127 25.07 -0.93 -4.01
CA ALA A 127 25.13 -0.85 -5.47
C ALA A 127 24.61 0.49 -5.98
N GLU A 128 25.12 0.95 -7.14
CA GLU A 128 24.56 2.11 -7.82
C GLU A 128 23.06 1.91 -8.15
N ARG A 129 22.69 0.71 -8.62
CA ARG A 129 21.33 0.36 -9.01
C ARG A 129 20.58 -0.28 -7.83
N PRO A 130 19.42 0.29 -7.40
CA PRO A 130 18.58 -0.32 -6.39
C PRO A 130 17.95 -1.62 -6.90
N GLU A 131 17.58 -2.50 -5.98
CA GLU A 131 16.67 -3.60 -6.27
C GLU A 131 15.27 -3.03 -6.50
N LEU A 132 14.70 -3.28 -7.68
CA LEU A 132 13.30 -2.97 -7.99
C LEU A 132 12.67 -4.21 -8.61
N PHE A 133 11.47 -4.55 -8.17
CA PHE A 133 10.73 -5.69 -8.70
C PHE A 133 9.25 -5.37 -8.81
N PHE A 134 8.60 -6.02 -9.77
CA PHE A 134 7.14 -5.96 -9.91
C PHE A 134 6.48 -6.67 -8.72
N LYS A 135 5.53 -6.01 -8.05
CA LYS A 135 4.84 -6.57 -6.87
C LYS A 135 3.44 -7.06 -7.19
N SER A 136 2.65 -6.26 -7.90
CA SER A 136 1.25 -6.61 -8.15
C SER A 136 0.64 -5.81 -9.30
N THR A 137 -0.38 -6.37 -9.93
CA THR A 137 -1.37 -5.59 -10.69
C THR A 137 -2.42 -5.02 -9.74
N ALA A 138 -3.11 -3.96 -10.15
CA ALA A 138 -4.14 -3.33 -9.32
C ALA A 138 -5.24 -4.30 -8.85
N GLU A 139 -5.62 -5.26 -9.70
CA GLU A 139 -6.71 -6.22 -9.40
C GLU A 139 -6.36 -7.24 -8.31
N LYS A 140 -5.07 -7.39 -7.98
CA LYS A 140 -4.59 -8.31 -6.94
C LYS A 140 -4.28 -7.62 -5.63
N VAL A 141 -4.33 -6.28 -5.61
CA VAL A 141 -4.11 -5.49 -4.39
C VAL A 141 -5.36 -5.52 -3.54
N VAL A 142 -5.19 -5.78 -2.26
CA VAL A 142 -6.27 -5.68 -1.28
C VAL A 142 -6.27 -4.32 -0.59
N GLY A 143 -7.45 -3.84 -0.22
CA GLY A 143 -7.65 -2.57 0.46
C GLY A 143 -7.69 -2.71 1.99
N PRO A 144 -8.03 -1.61 2.68
CA PRO A 144 -8.25 -1.64 4.12
C PRO A 144 -9.36 -2.62 4.49
N HIS A 145 -9.16 -3.35 5.60
CA HIS A 145 -10.08 -4.35 6.15
C HIS A 145 -10.33 -5.59 5.26
N ASP A 146 -9.77 -5.65 4.05
CA ASP A 146 -9.75 -6.88 3.25
C ASP A 146 -8.60 -7.79 3.72
N TRP A 147 -8.69 -9.08 3.46
CA TRP A 147 -7.72 -10.05 3.97
C TRP A 147 -6.45 -10.17 3.13
N ILE A 148 -5.32 -10.32 3.80
CA ILE A 148 -4.05 -10.72 3.21
C ILE A 148 -3.90 -12.24 3.29
N GLY A 149 -3.24 -12.83 2.27
CA GLY A 149 -3.17 -14.27 2.09
C GLY A 149 -1.85 -14.87 2.53
N LEU A 150 -1.91 -16.05 3.19
CA LEU A 150 -0.74 -16.89 3.43
C LEU A 150 -0.74 -18.04 2.44
N ARG A 151 0.42 -18.32 1.84
CA ARG A 151 0.60 -19.45 0.93
C ARG A 151 0.52 -20.79 1.70
N GLY A 152 -0.20 -21.77 1.15
CA GLY A 152 -0.31 -23.10 1.74
C GLY A 152 0.97 -23.94 1.66
N ASP A 153 1.94 -23.55 0.80
CA ASP A 153 3.24 -24.19 0.60
C ASP A 153 4.40 -23.45 1.26
N SER A 154 4.13 -22.44 2.11
CA SER A 154 5.11 -21.69 2.88
C SER A 154 4.83 -21.83 4.38
N HIS A 155 5.91 -21.93 5.16
CA HIS A 155 5.84 -22.08 6.62
C HIS A 155 6.34 -20.83 7.36
N TRP A 156 6.88 -19.85 6.65
CA TRP A 156 7.42 -18.62 7.22
C TRP A 156 6.98 -17.40 6.41
N ASN A 157 5.87 -16.81 6.83
CA ASN A 157 5.28 -15.65 6.19
C ASN A 157 5.31 -14.46 7.13
N VAL A 158 5.72 -13.29 6.64
CA VAL A 158 5.84 -12.07 7.44
C VAL A 158 5.17 -10.87 6.75
N PRO A 159 4.67 -9.91 7.54
CA PRO A 159 4.29 -8.61 7.01
C PRO A 159 5.54 -7.74 6.84
N GLU A 160 5.59 -6.95 5.79
CA GLU A 160 6.60 -5.92 5.55
C GLU A 160 5.89 -4.56 5.43
N PRO A 161 5.84 -3.77 6.51
CA PRO A 161 5.25 -2.45 6.48
C PRO A 161 6.14 -1.47 5.73
N GLU A 162 5.55 -0.76 4.76
CA GLU A 162 6.29 0.15 3.88
C GLU A 162 5.55 1.45 3.64
N LEU A 163 6.31 2.54 3.49
CA LEU A 163 5.80 3.70 2.79
C LEU A 163 5.69 3.35 1.30
N ALA A 164 4.60 3.72 0.65
CA ALA A 164 4.45 3.58 -0.79
C ALA A 164 4.26 4.95 -1.45
N LEU A 165 5.01 5.20 -2.53
CA LEU A 165 4.90 6.40 -3.34
C LEU A 165 3.81 6.23 -4.38
N VAL A 166 2.98 7.25 -4.55
CA VAL A 166 2.04 7.35 -5.68
C VAL A 166 2.66 8.28 -6.71
N LEU A 167 2.92 7.71 -7.90
CA LEU A 167 3.62 8.37 -8.99
C LEU A 167 2.65 8.67 -10.13
N ASN A 168 2.72 9.87 -10.69
CA ASN A 168 1.99 10.19 -11.91
C ASN A 168 2.71 9.68 -13.17
N PRO A 169 2.13 9.78 -14.38
CA PRO A 169 2.79 9.32 -15.63
C PRO A 169 4.14 9.99 -15.92
N ALA A 170 4.41 11.17 -15.38
CA ALA A 170 5.71 11.83 -15.48
C ALA A 170 6.71 11.40 -14.37
N MET A 171 6.36 10.37 -13.59
CA MET A 171 7.13 9.85 -12.47
C MET A 171 7.36 10.85 -11.33
N HIS A 172 6.54 11.89 -11.23
CA HIS A 172 6.54 12.79 -10.08
C HIS A 172 5.80 12.14 -8.91
N ILE A 173 6.35 12.24 -7.71
CA ILE A 173 5.71 11.82 -6.47
C ILE A 173 4.58 12.80 -6.15
N VAL A 174 3.32 12.36 -6.28
CA VAL A 174 2.13 13.19 -6.03
C VAL A 174 1.53 12.94 -4.65
N GLY A 175 1.92 11.87 -3.99
CA GLY A 175 1.48 11.53 -2.65
C GLY A 175 2.06 10.21 -2.16
N THR A 176 1.65 9.82 -0.96
CA THR A 176 2.11 8.59 -0.30
C THR A 176 0.93 7.83 0.31
N THR A 177 1.08 6.51 0.45
CA THR A 177 0.13 5.63 1.12
C THR A 177 0.88 4.58 1.94
N ILE A 178 0.14 3.79 2.73
CA ILE A 178 0.70 2.65 3.47
C ILE A 178 0.64 1.41 2.59
N ALA A 179 1.68 0.59 2.64
CA ALA A 179 1.73 -0.71 2.00
C ALA A 179 2.11 -1.83 2.96
N ASN A 180 1.65 -3.04 2.64
CA ASN A 180 2.15 -4.29 3.20
C ASN A 180 2.64 -5.19 2.07
N ASP A 181 3.95 -5.38 1.98
CA ASP A 181 4.61 -6.33 1.08
C ASP A 181 4.68 -7.70 1.73
N VAL A 182 3.57 -8.43 1.79
CA VAL A 182 3.51 -9.76 2.42
C VAL A 182 4.47 -10.72 1.72
N SER A 183 5.34 -11.37 2.51
CA SER A 183 6.48 -12.13 2.01
C SER A 183 6.51 -13.54 2.58
N SER A 184 6.72 -14.53 1.71
CA SER A 184 7.02 -15.93 2.09
C SER A 184 8.53 -16.09 2.19
N ARG A 185 9.06 -15.90 3.41
CA ARG A 185 10.51 -15.79 3.68
C ARG A 185 11.30 -17.06 3.40
N ASP A 186 10.72 -18.22 3.67
CA ASP A 186 11.33 -19.51 3.38
C ASP A 186 11.58 -19.70 1.88
N ILE A 187 10.60 -19.35 1.04
CA ILE A 187 10.73 -19.42 -0.43
C ILE A 187 11.75 -18.39 -0.92
N GLU A 188 11.70 -17.16 -0.42
CA GLU A 188 12.64 -16.10 -0.79
C GLU A 188 14.08 -16.43 -0.39
N GLY A 189 14.27 -16.97 0.82
CA GLY A 189 15.58 -17.35 1.34
C GLY A 189 16.18 -18.59 0.66
N GLU A 190 15.36 -19.44 0.05
CA GLU A 190 15.83 -20.63 -0.65
C GLU A 190 16.64 -20.27 -1.91
N ASN A 191 16.14 -19.35 -2.73
CA ASN A 191 16.81 -18.92 -3.94
C ASN A 191 16.32 -17.52 -4.37
N PRO A 192 17.21 -16.53 -4.62
CA PRO A 192 16.81 -15.20 -5.10
C PRO A 192 15.94 -15.21 -6.37
N LEU A 193 16.04 -16.23 -7.21
CA LEU A 193 15.22 -16.39 -8.42
C LEU A 193 13.75 -16.75 -8.10
N TYR A 194 13.47 -17.13 -6.86
CA TYR A 194 12.09 -17.42 -6.40
C TYR A 194 11.38 -16.19 -5.83
N LEU A 195 11.99 -14.99 -5.88
CA LEU A 195 11.38 -13.75 -5.45
C LEU A 195 9.94 -13.56 -5.99
N PRO A 196 9.64 -13.79 -7.30
CA PRO A 196 8.28 -13.69 -7.78
C PRO A 196 7.30 -14.64 -7.08
N GLN A 197 7.72 -15.86 -6.76
CA GLN A 197 6.87 -16.81 -6.05
C GLN A 197 6.68 -16.42 -4.57
N ALA A 198 7.70 -15.83 -3.97
CA ALA A 198 7.68 -15.41 -2.57
C ALA A 198 6.82 -14.16 -2.33
N LYS A 199 6.68 -13.29 -3.33
CA LYS A 199 6.09 -11.94 -3.18
C LYS A 199 4.93 -11.62 -4.13
N ILE A 200 4.76 -12.35 -5.26
CA ILE A 200 3.76 -12.02 -6.30
C ILE A 200 2.70 -13.11 -6.37
N TYR A 201 1.88 -13.21 -5.34
CA TYR A 201 0.77 -14.14 -5.30
C TYR A 201 -0.52 -13.42 -4.88
N ARG A 202 -1.65 -14.11 -4.93
CA ARG A 202 -2.96 -13.53 -4.59
C ARG A 202 -2.98 -13.05 -3.14
N HIS A 203 -3.47 -11.82 -2.92
CA HIS A 203 -3.57 -11.18 -1.60
C HIS A 203 -2.23 -10.97 -0.88
N ALA A 204 -1.11 -10.93 -1.61
CA ALA A 204 0.22 -10.66 -1.05
C ALA A 204 0.57 -9.16 -0.98
N CYS A 205 -0.30 -8.28 -1.47
CA CYS A 205 -0.08 -6.82 -1.48
C CYS A 205 -1.32 -6.12 -0.94
N ALA A 206 -1.16 -5.33 0.13
CA ALA A 206 -2.21 -4.47 0.64
C ALA A 206 -1.79 -3.01 0.57
N LEU A 207 -2.73 -2.10 0.21
CA LEU A 207 -2.51 -0.66 0.14
C LEU A 207 -3.66 0.10 0.78
N GLY A 208 -3.37 1.23 1.42
CA GLY A 208 -4.36 2.16 1.96
C GLY A 208 -3.95 2.82 3.26
N PRO A 209 -4.89 3.41 4.00
CA PRO A 209 -6.31 3.60 3.66
C PRO A 209 -6.55 4.79 2.72
N VAL A 210 -5.57 5.71 2.64
CA VAL A 210 -5.65 6.95 1.86
C VAL A 210 -4.36 7.21 1.09
N ILE A 211 -4.43 8.09 0.10
CA ILE A 211 -3.28 8.79 -0.47
C ILE A 211 -3.19 10.13 0.25
N THR A 212 -2.11 10.36 1.01
CA THR A 212 -1.78 11.68 1.53
C THR A 212 -0.96 12.42 0.49
N LEU A 213 -1.46 13.58 0.03
CA LEU A 213 -0.79 14.37 -1.00
C LEU A 213 0.53 14.95 -0.48
N ALA A 214 1.46 15.20 -1.40
CA ALA A 214 2.82 15.61 -1.07
C ALA A 214 2.89 16.98 -0.35
N GLU A 215 1.93 17.88 -0.61
CA GLU A 215 1.90 19.19 0.06
C GLU A 215 1.68 19.03 1.57
N GLY A 216 2.67 19.42 2.38
CA GLY A 216 2.57 19.44 3.84
C GLY A 216 2.95 18.14 4.56
N LEU A 217 3.48 17.13 3.85
CA LEU A 217 4.06 15.93 4.43
C LEU A 217 5.52 15.80 4.02
N ASP A 218 6.43 15.62 5.00
CA ASP A 218 7.81 15.23 4.71
C ASP A 218 7.94 13.71 4.73
N PRO A 219 7.93 13.04 3.57
CA PRO A 219 7.92 11.59 3.51
C PRO A 219 9.24 10.94 3.95
N GLN A 220 10.30 11.74 4.18
CA GLN A 220 11.61 11.23 4.60
C GLN A 220 11.75 11.10 6.14
N HIS A 221 10.78 11.60 6.91
CA HIS A 221 10.87 11.64 8.38
C HIS A 221 9.60 11.10 9.07
N LEU A 222 8.96 10.09 8.50
CA LEU A 222 7.73 9.51 9.05
C LEU A 222 8.04 8.33 9.98
N ALA A 223 7.36 8.28 11.12
CA ALA A 223 7.35 7.10 11.98
C ALA A 223 6.46 6.01 11.34
N ILE A 224 6.95 4.77 11.37
CA ILE A 224 6.24 3.57 10.91
C ILE A 224 6.15 2.60 12.07
N ARG A 225 4.93 2.12 12.38
CA ARG A 225 4.68 1.10 13.40
C ARG A 225 3.96 -0.08 12.78
N LEU A 226 4.39 -1.29 13.15
CA LEU A 226 3.72 -2.54 12.84
C LEU A 226 3.22 -3.16 14.15
N THR A 227 1.96 -3.58 14.20
CA THR A 227 1.40 -4.40 15.26
C THR A 227 0.68 -5.60 14.65
N VAL A 228 1.01 -6.80 15.09
CA VAL A 228 0.25 -8.00 14.75
C VAL A 228 -0.47 -8.47 16.01
N ARG A 229 -1.78 -8.60 15.91
CA ARG A 229 -2.63 -9.12 16.98
C ARG A 229 -3.09 -10.52 16.64
N ARG A 230 -3.17 -11.36 17.67
CA ARG A 230 -3.55 -12.77 17.55
C ARG A 230 -4.56 -13.13 18.63
N ALA A 231 -5.68 -13.70 18.23
CA ALA A 231 -6.66 -14.26 19.15
C ALA A 231 -6.36 -15.76 19.34
N ALA A 232 -6.13 -16.20 20.58
CA ALA A 232 -6.10 -17.61 20.91
C ALA A 232 -7.51 -18.07 21.33
N ALA A 233 -7.86 -19.32 21.01
CA ALA A 233 -9.17 -19.86 21.34
C ALA A 233 -9.52 -19.69 22.84
N GLY A 234 -10.58 -18.91 23.13
CA GLY A 234 -11.05 -18.64 24.49
C GLY A 234 -10.22 -17.62 25.28
N GLN A 235 -9.28 -16.92 24.65
CA GLN A 235 -8.50 -15.85 25.26
C GLN A 235 -8.76 -14.51 24.56
N PRO A 236 -8.59 -13.37 25.26
CA PRO A 236 -8.61 -12.07 24.61
C PRO A 236 -7.46 -11.95 23.60
N GLU A 237 -7.68 -11.16 22.56
CA GLU A 237 -6.66 -10.82 21.55
C GLU A 237 -5.41 -10.24 22.22
N ALA A 238 -4.24 -10.75 21.84
CA ALA A 238 -2.95 -10.31 22.35
C ALA A 238 -2.03 -9.83 21.22
N VAL A 239 -1.05 -8.99 21.57
CA VAL A 239 0.00 -8.57 20.63
C VAL A 239 0.97 -9.74 20.41
N ALA A 240 0.99 -10.30 19.21
CA ALA A 240 1.90 -11.36 18.80
C ALA A 240 3.25 -10.82 18.32
N PHE A 241 3.24 -9.62 17.72
CA PHE A 241 4.45 -8.90 17.30
C PHE A 241 4.21 -7.38 17.30
N GLN A 242 5.25 -6.63 17.61
CA GLN A 242 5.28 -5.18 17.48
C GLN A 242 6.67 -4.71 17.07
N GLY A 243 6.75 -3.74 16.16
CA GLY A 243 8.00 -3.12 15.71
C GLY A 243 7.79 -1.69 15.28
N GLU A 244 8.87 -0.89 15.35
CA GLU A 244 8.87 0.51 14.95
C GLU A 244 10.12 0.85 14.14
N THR A 245 9.96 1.73 13.15
CA THR A 245 11.05 2.31 12.38
C THR A 245 10.69 3.73 11.93
N SER A 246 11.52 4.33 11.09
CA SER A 246 11.23 5.61 10.44
C SER A 246 11.82 5.61 9.04
N THR A 247 11.16 6.30 8.11
CA THR A 247 11.66 6.53 6.76
C THR A 247 13.01 7.27 6.76
N ALA A 248 13.33 8.03 7.82
CA ALA A 248 14.65 8.66 8.01
C ALA A 248 15.83 7.66 8.07
N LYS A 249 15.55 6.36 8.27
CA LYS A 249 16.56 5.29 8.29
C LYS A 249 16.79 4.65 6.92
N MET A 250 16.08 5.11 5.88
CA MET A 250 16.32 4.65 4.51
C MET A 250 17.69 5.10 4.01
N HIS A 251 18.39 4.19 3.34
CA HIS A 251 19.66 4.49 2.68
C HIS A 251 19.45 5.17 1.32
N ARG A 252 18.38 4.81 0.61
CA ARG A 252 18.02 5.35 -0.70
C ARG A 252 17.06 6.52 -0.58
N SER A 253 17.22 7.54 -1.42
CA SER A 253 16.23 8.62 -1.50
C SER A 253 14.99 8.17 -2.28
N LEU A 254 13.85 8.77 -1.99
CA LEU A 254 12.58 8.47 -2.67
C LEU A 254 12.63 8.85 -4.16
N ASP A 255 13.26 9.98 -4.48
CA ASP A 255 13.45 10.45 -5.86
C ASP A 255 14.37 9.52 -6.66
N GLU A 256 15.42 8.97 -6.01
CA GLU A 256 16.28 7.97 -6.63
C GLU A 256 15.48 6.73 -7.03
N LEU A 257 14.67 6.18 -6.13
CA LEU A 257 13.86 4.99 -6.39
C LEU A 257 12.84 5.25 -7.51
N ALA A 258 12.11 6.37 -7.47
CA ALA A 258 11.19 6.76 -8.53
C ALA A 258 11.91 6.97 -9.87
N GLY A 259 13.07 7.63 -9.86
CA GLY A 259 13.88 7.85 -11.04
C GLY A 259 14.42 6.56 -11.67
N TYR A 260 14.78 5.55 -10.87
CA TYR A 260 15.19 4.25 -11.40
C TYR A 260 14.02 3.45 -11.97
N LEU A 261 12.84 3.52 -11.35
CA LEU A 261 11.63 2.86 -11.86
C LEU A 261 11.23 3.40 -13.23
N GLY A 262 11.31 4.73 -13.43
CA GLY A 262 10.95 5.38 -14.70
C GLY A 262 12.00 5.29 -15.80
N ARG A 263 13.20 4.73 -15.55
CA ARG A 263 14.24 4.63 -16.57
C ARG A 263 13.86 3.61 -17.65
N TYR A 264 13.65 4.09 -18.87
CA TYR A 264 13.27 3.26 -20.03
C TYR A 264 12.00 2.44 -19.81
N ASN A 265 11.09 2.95 -18.97
CA ASN A 265 9.79 2.36 -18.70
C ASN A 265 8.72 3.45 -18.68
N ASP A 266 7.53 3.14 -19.19
CA ASP A 266 6.40 4.05 -19.31
C ASP A 266 5.23 3.56 -18.44
N PHE A 267 4.64 4.48 -17.67
CA PHE A 267 3.50 4.22 -16.79
C PHE A 267 2.34 5.17 -17.14
N PRO A 268 1.56 4.90 -18.21
CA PRO A 268 0.54 5.82 -18.70
C PRO A 268 -0.58 6.13 -17.70
N ASP A 269 -0.82 5.25 -16.75
CA ASP A 269 -1.77 5.42 -15.65
C ASP A 269 -1.10 5.83 -14.33
N GLY A 270 0.22 6.11 -14.34
CA GLY A 270 1.03 6.25 -13.14
C GLY A 270 1.42 4.89 -12.53
N ALA A 271 2.11 4.91 -11.40
CA ALA A 271 2.55 3.71 -10.68
C ALA A 271 2.48 3.89 -9.17
N VAL A 272 2.48 2.79 -8.44
CA VAL A 272 2.73 2.77 -6.99
C VAL A 272 4.06 2.07 -6.75
N LEU A 273 4.94 2.69 -5.95
CA LEU A 273 6.25 2.15 -5.60
C LEU A 273 6.38 2.00 -4.09
N LEU A 274 6.43 0.76 -3.62
CA LEU A 274 6.77 0.41 -2.25
C LEU A 274 8.26 0.65 -2.03
N THR A 275 8.63 1.25 -0.90
CA THR A 275 9.99 1.78 -0.72
C THR A 275 10.91 0.89 0.13
N GLY A 276 10.44 -0.30 0.49
CA GLY A 276 11.15 -1.23 1.36
C GLY A 276 10.80 -1.06 2.84
N THR A 277 11.06 -2.10 3.62
CA THR A 277 10.75 -2.14 5.05
C THR A 277 11.98 -1.97 5.92
N GLY A 278 11.81 -1.27 7.04
CA GLY A 278 12.77 -1.19 8.14
C GLY A 278 12.35 -2.03 9.36
N ILE A 279 11.26 -2.80 9.27
CA ILE A 279 10.76 -3.70 10.32
C ILE A 279 10.72 -5.11 9.76
N VAL A 280 11.56 -5.98 10.30
CA VAL A 280 11.61 -7.40 9.92
C VAL A 280 11.40 -8.22 11.19
N PRO A 281 10.29 -8.97 11.31
CA PRO A 281 10.12 -9.91 12.40
C PRO A 281 11.24 -10.96 12.44
N GLY A 282 11.57 -11.43 13.64
CA GLY A 282 12.60 -12.46 13.81
C GLY A 282 12.19 -13.84 13.26
N ASP A 283 13.16 -14.75 13.25
CA ASP A 283 13.00 -16.10 12.69
C ASP A 283 12.00 -16.97 13.49
N ASP A 284 11.66 -16.54 14.69
CA ASP A 284 10.68 -17.16 15.61
C ASP A 284 9.23 -16.68 15.38
N PHE A 285 9.04 -15.72 14.46
CA PHE A 285 7.72 -15.17 14.14
C PHE A 285 7.27 -15.58 12.74
N THR A 286 6.03 -16.03 12.62
CA THR A 286 5.29 -16.16 11.36
C THR A 286 3.83 -15.76 11.56
N LEU A 287 3.23 -15.15 10.53
CA LEU A 287 1.79 -14.89 10.48
C LEU A 287 1.00 -16.20 10.54
N GLN A 288 -0.17 -16.15 11.15
CA GLN A 288 -1.12 -17.25 11.26
C GLN A 288 -2.50 -16.85 10.78
N ASP A 289 -3.29 -17.84 10.39
CA ASP A 289 -4.70 -17.64 10.07
C ASP A 289 -5.44 -17.00 11.25
N GLY A 290 -6.22 -15.94 10.97
CA GLY A 290 -6.94 -15.18 11.97
C GLY A 290 -6.13 -14.05 12.66
N ASP A 291 -4.84 -13.88 12.37
CA ASP A 291 -4.11 -12.69 12.82
C ASP A 291 -4.71 -11.41 12.23
N GLN A 292 -4.48 -10.28 12.91
CA GLN A 292 -4.73 -8.95 12.38
C GLN A 292 -3.42 -8.17 12.28
N VAL A 293 -3.12 -7.67 11.09
CA VAL A 293 -1.96 -6.82 10.82
C VAL A 293 -2.39 -5.36 10.78
N LEU A 294 -1.79 -4.53 11.63
CA LEU A 294 -1.99 -3.09 11.68
C LEU A 294 -0.67 -2.40 11.35
N ILE A 295 -0.68 -1.57 10.31
CA ILE A 295 0.45 -0.74 9.93
C ILE A 295 0.03 0.72 10.05
N GLU A 296 0.74 1.46 10.90
CA GLU A 296 0.52 2.89 11.13
C GLU A 296 1.69 3.67 10.55
N ILE A 297 1.39 4.70 9.75
CA ILE A 297 2.40 5.67 9.30
C ILE A 297 1.92 7.07 9.68
N GLU A 298 2.80 7.82 10.34
CA GLU A 298 2.54 9.19 10.77
C GLU A 298 2.06 10.07 9.61
N GLY A 299 0.99 10.82 9.81
CA GLY A 299 0.41 11.71 8.81
C GLY A 299 -0.40 11.02 7.70
N ILE A 300 -0.43 9.67 7.65
CA ILE A 300 -1.21 8.91 6.67
C ILE A 300 -2.42 8.23 7.34
N GLY A 301 -2.18 7.44 8.39
CA GLY A 301 -3.24 6.73 9.10
C GLY A 301 -2.86 5.29 9.44
N THR A 302 -3.85 4.39 9.40
CA THR A 302 -3.67 2.97 9.74
C THR A 302 -4.25 2.09 8.64
N LEU A 303 -3.44 1.18 8.11
CA LEU A 303 -3.87 0.07 7.26
C LEU A 303 -4.07 -1.17 8.13
N CYS A 304 -5.29 -1.71 8.15
CA CYS A 304 -5.64 -2.90 8.92
C CYS A 304 -6.09 -4.01 7.97
N ASN A 305 -5.50 -5.20 8.10
CA ASN A 305 -5.84 -6.36 7.29
C ASN A 305 -5.92 -7.63 8.16
N PRO A 306 -7.03 -8.38 8.12
CA PRO A 306 -7.07 -9.74 8.66
C PRO A 306 -6.23 -10.67 7.79
N VAL A 307 -5.71 -11.74 8.39
CA VAL A 307 -4.87 -12.75 7.74
C VAL A 307 -5.68 -14.02 7.50
N ARG A 308 -5.58 -14.61 6.30
CA ARG A 308 -6.22 -15.88 5.95
C ARG A 308 -5.24 -16.85 5.29
N GLN A 309 -5.30 -18.10 5.71
CA GLN A 309 -4.61 -19.20 5.05
C GLN A 309 -5.31 -19.54 3.73
N MET A 310 -4.56 -19.69 2.63
CA MET A 310 -5.08 -20.06 1.30
C MET A 310 -4.93 -21.58 1.05
#